data_0e44aa12cefae77a28d6e9f76fb7c3c5
#
_entry.id   0e44aa12cefae77a28d6e9f76fb7c3c5
#
_cell.length_a   1.000
_cell.length_b   1.000
_cell.length_c   1.000
_cell.angle_alpha   90.00
_cell.angle_beta   90.00
_cell.angle_gamma   90.00
#
_symmetry.space_group_name_H-M   'P 1'
#
loop_
_entity.id
_entity.type
_entity.pdbx_description
1 polymer ?
#
loop_
_entity_poly.entity_id
_entity_poly.type
_entity_poly.pdbx_seq_one_letter_code
_entity_poly.pdbx_strand_id
1 'polypeptide(L)'
;MSAKVLKPMLAMVAAAFSLAVFSAATSEITVDLKLDNLDYVAGEPVGAVVNVVNMSPDTISVGDADSKDRFFIEIYRSSDLSQMQRVSGDRPFVAAFLLKPNEGQKLATRLGDHYGLRGQGRYLAKPVLVHAGTRFEGQMRAFDVVPGMRVTGALQMFSNKNGLRREFELVSWSRGGRDHLFLTASDSGPSGRKWQVTDLGEMMKITKPTISVMPSGEVVVLHRLDPDNFIRSEFWSVPDSIVFNRRELVQDPETAGSQRVRELYQESGGIKPKSRPWWKFW
;
A
#
# COMPACT_ATOMS: atom_id res chain seq x y z
N MET A 1 46.15 -77.36 41.54
CA MET A 1 44.92 -76.90 40.90
C MET A 1 45.02 -75.40 40.74
N SER A 2 45.25 -74.90 39.51
CA SER A 2 45.66 -73.56 39.20
C SER A 2 44.48 -72.79 38.60
N ALA A 3 44.01 -71.74 39.26
CA ALA A 3 42.95 -70.85 38.76
C ALA A 3 43.53 -69.78 37.95
N LYS A 4 43.22 -69.72 36.63
CA LYS A 4 43.59 -68.65 35.72
C LYS A 4 42.62 -67.47 35.88
N VAL A 5 43.13 -66.34 36.30
CA VAL A 5 42.41 -65.07 36.36
C VAL A 5 42.39 -64.44 34.96
N LEU A 6 41.24 -64.24 34.39
CA LEU A 6 40.99 -63.60 33.10
C LEU A 6 40.81 -62.07 33.37
N LYS A 7 41.70 -61.22 32.85
CA LYS A 7 41.51 -59.75 32.86
C LYS A 7 40.64 -59.32 31.70
N PRO A 8 39.58 -58.54 31.91
CA PRO A 8 38.89 -57.91 30.81
C PRO A 8 39.63 -56.67 30.31
N MET A 9 39.96 -56.66 29.05
CA MET A 9 40.48 -55.48 28.31
C MET A 9 39.30 -54.53 28.04
N LEU A 10 39.32 -53.37 28.70
CA LEU A 10 38.40 -52.32 28.48
C LEU A 10 38.80 -51.53 27.19
N ALA A 11 38.10 -51.77 26.09
CA ALA A 11 38.30 -51.02 24.85
C ALA A 11 37.58 -49.68 24.98
N MET A 12 38.36 -48.59 25.08
CA MET A 12 37.91 -47.21 25.10
C MET A 12 37.63 -46.78 23.67
N VAL A 13 36.36 -46.78 23.24
CA VAL A 13 35.94 -46.25 21.95
C VAL A 13 35.80 -44.73 22.13
N ALA A 14 36.76 -43.98 21.68
CA ALA A 14 36.69 -42.53 21.56
C ALA A 14 35.82 -42.19 20.37
N ALA A 15 34.55 -41.83 20.62
CA ALA A 15 33.66 -41.27 19.61
C ALA A 15 34.09 -39.83 19.37
N ALA A 16 34.79 -39.58 18.27
CA ALA A 16 35.06 -38.26 17.77
C ALA A 16 33.75 -37.63 17.22
N PHE A 17 33.07 -36.84 18.03
CA PHE A 17 31.98 -35.95 17.58
C PHE A 17 32.63 -34.85 16.74
N SER A 18 32.58 -34.99 15.43
CA SER A 18 32.83 -33.91 14.48
C SER A 18 31.68 -32.91 14.60
N LEU A 19 31.87 -31.85 15.35
CA LEU A 19 31.03 -30.65 15.30
C LEU A 19 31.22 -30.03 13.91
N ALA A 20 30.31 -30.39 12.99
CA ALA A 20 30.09 -29.64 11.77
C ALA A 20 29.57 -28.27 12.18
N VAL A 21 30.47 -27.30 12.29
CA VAL A 21 30.11 -25.89 12.39
C VAL A 21 29.45 -25.54 11.06
N PHE A 22 28.09 -25.57 11.03
CA PHE A 22 27.35 -24.91 9.95
C PHE A 22 27.66 -23.42 10.06
N SER A 23 28.70 -22.99 9.37
CA SER A 23 28.89 -21.56 9.05
C SER A 23 27.72 -21.20 8.15
N ALA A 24 26.70 -20.59 8.71
CA ALA A 24 25.71 -19.89 7.91
C ALA A 24 26.50 -18.86 7.12
N ALA A 25 26.69 -19.08 5.82
CA ALA A 25 27.28 -18.12 4.93
C ALA A 25 26.43 -16.84 5.07
N THR A 26 26.96 -15.87 5.80
CA THR A 26 26.37 -14.52 5.85
C THR A 26 26.44 -14.01 4.43
N SER A 27 25.27 -13.83 3.79
CA SER A 27 25.20 -13.24 2.46
C SER A 27 25.91 -11.90 2.51
N GLU A 28 26.95 -11.71 1.70
CA GLU A 28 27.71 -10.46 1.62
C GLU A 28 26.84 -9.29 1.16
N ILE A 29 25.72 -9.59 0.51
CA ILE A 29 24.73 -8.61 0.06
C ILE A 29 23.37 -9.03 0.57
N THR A 30 22.66 -8.10 1.22
CA THR A 30 21.31 -8.33 1.68
C THR A 30 20.34 -7.41 0.95
N VAL A 31 19.17 -7.97 0.62
CA VAL A 31 18.08 -7.26 -0.04
C VAL A 31 16.81 -7.55 0.73
N ASP A 32 16.12 -6.52 1.21
CA ASP A 32 14.83 -6.67 1.89
C ASP A 32 13.78 -5.77 1.28
N LEU A 33 12.53 -6.25 1.28
CA LEU A 33 11.37 -5.53 0.77
C LEU A 33 10.36 -5.34 1.89
N LYS A 34 9.94 -4.11 2.09
CA LYS A 34 8.83 -3.77 2.97
C LYS A 34 7.72 -3.12 2.13
N LEU A 35 6.50 -3.63 2.26
CA LEU A 35 5.30 -3.04 1.68
C LEU A 35 4.66 -2.08 2.68
N ASP A 36 4.01 -1.03 2.18
CA ASP A 36 3.30 -0.07 3.02
C ASP A 36 2.07 -0.69 3.67
N ASN A 37 1.40 -1.60 2.95
CA ASN A 37 0.21 -2.32 3.40
C ASN A 37 0.26 -3.79 2.99
N LEU A 38 -0.61 -4.61 3.59
CA LEU A 38 -0.80 -6.01 3.22
C LEU A 38 -1.93 -6.21 2.20
N ASP A 39 -2.82 -5.23 2.10
CA ASP A 39 -3.95 -5.21 1.17
C ASP A 39 -4.09 -3.84 0.52
N TYR A 40 -4.49 -3.83 -0.74
CA TYR A 40 -4.65 -2.64 -1.58
C TYR A 40 -5.96 -2.72 -2.36
N VAL A 41 -6.67 -1.62 -2.46
CA VAL A 41 -7.83 -1.54 -3.36
C VAL A 41 -7.35 -1.57 -4.81
N ALA A 42 -8.09 -2.26 -5.68
CA ALA A 42 -7.71 -2.43 -7.08
C ALA A 42 -7.50 -1.07 -7.79
N GLY A 43 -6.26 -0.81 -8.23
CA GLY A 43 -5.83 0.47 -8.81
C GLY A 43 -5.15 1.42 -7.83
N GLU A 44 -5.12 1.08 -6.54
CA GLU A 44 -4.32 1.80 -5.55
C GLU A 44 -2.82 1.58 -5.82
N PRO A 45 -1.97 2.61 -5.63
CA PRO A 45 -0.53 2.43 -5.74
C PRO A 45 -0.01 1.48 -4.67
N VAL A 46 0.65 0.42 -5.08
CA VAL A 46 1.31 -0.51 -4.15
C VAL A 46 2.66 0.09 -3.76
N GLY A 47 2.70 0.78 -2.64
CA GLY A 47 3.92 1.39 -2.11
C GLY A 47 4.85 0.34 -1.51
N ALA A 48 6.14 0.49 -1.79
CA ALA A 48 7.18 -0.40 -1.28
C ALA A 48 8.48 0.34 -1.01
N VAL A 49 9.22 -0.12 -0.02
CA VAL A 49 10.59 0.31 0.26
C VAL A 49 11.50 -0.90 0.18
N VAL A 50 12.52 -0.82 -0.66
CA VAL A 50 13.58 -1.82 -0.73
C VAL A 50 14.79 -1.30 0.01
N ASN A 51 15.36 -2.13 0.87
CA ASN A 51 16.62 -1.87 1.53
C ASN A 51 17.68 -2.81 0.95
N VAL A 52 18.74 -2.26 0.40
CA VAL A 52 19.90 -3.00 -0.09
C VAL A 52 21.10 -2.66 0.78
N VAL A 53 21.80 -3.67 1.28
CA VAL A 53 23.04 -3.49 2.08
C VAL A 53 24.15 -4.28 1.41
N ASN A 54 25.24 -3.62 1.09
CA ASN A 54 26.43 -4.20 0.50
C ASN A 54 27.50 -4.41 1.56
N MET A 55 27.70 -5.64 1.98
CA MET A 55 28.79 -6.04 2.89
C MET A 55 29.95 -6.71 2.13
N SER A 56 29.87 -6.75 0.77
CA SER A 56 30.94 -7.27 -0.08
C SER A 56 32.08 -6.25 -0.22
N PRO A 57 33.31 -6.68 -0.63
CA PRO A 57 34.41 -5.78 -0.93
C PRO A 57 34.19 -4.98 -2.24
N ASP A 58 33.26 -5.40 -3.08
CA ASP A 58 33.07 -4.82 -4.40
C ASP A 58 32.00 -3.72 -4.40
N THR A 59 32.10 -2.80 -5.34
CA THR A 59 31.07 -1.78 -5.55
C THR A 59 29.96 -2.31 -6.45
N ILE A 60 28.73 -2.18 -6.01
CA ILE A 60 27.53 -2.52 -6.80
C ILE A 60 27.10 -1.28 -7.60
N SER A 61 27.02 -1.41 -8.92
CA SER A 61 26.53 -0.34 -9.81
C SER A 61 25.34 -0.86 -10.62
N VAL A 62 24.14 -0.32 -10.36
CA VAL A 62 22.91 -0.70 -11.06
C VAL A 62 22.48 0.44 -11.96
N GLY A 63 22.08 0.12 -13.20
CA GLY A 63 21.52 1.07 -14.15
C GLY A 63 22.56 1.89 -14.92
N ASP A 64 23.84 1.66 -14.74
CA ASP A 64 24.91 2.17 -15.58
C ASP A 64 24.93 1.39 -16.90
N ALA A 65 25.20 2.07 -18.03
CA ALA A 65 25.19 1.47 -19.36
C ALA A 65 26.20 0.30 -19.49
N ASP A 66 27.29 0.38 -18.77
CA ASP A 66 28.37 -0.63 -18.78
C ASP A 66 28.22 -1.69 -17.67
N SER A 67 27.27 -1.50 -16.74
CA SER A 67 27.08 -2.41 -15.62
C SER A 67 26.32 -3.67 -16.04
N LYS A 68 26.82 -4.82 -15.56
CA LYS A 68 26.10 -6.11 -15.63
C LYS A 68 25.19 -6.32 -14.42
N ASP A 69 25.25 -5.45 -13.43
CA ASP A 69 24.44 -5.52 -12.24
C ASP A 69 22.98 -5.14 -12.57
N ARG A 70 22.04 -5.90 -12.04
CA ARG A 70 20.61 -5.68 -12.29
C ARG A 70 19.85 -5.78 -10.98
N PHE A 71 18.94 -4.84 -10.78
CA PHE A 71 17.99 -4.90 -9.69
C PHE A 71 16.56 -4.91 -10.23
N PHE A 72 15.74 -5.83 -9.74
CA PHE A 72 14.33 -5.96 -10.13
C PHE A 72 13.51 -6.61 -9.02
N ILE A 73 12.19 -6.51 -9.12
CA ILE A 73 11.27 -7.20 -8.22
C ILE A 73 10.52 -8.24 -9.03
N GLU A 74 10.60 -9.49 -8.62
CA GLU A 74 9.76 -10.56 -9.16
C GLU A 74 8.39 -10.49 -8.51
N ILE A 75 7.37 -10.33 -9.34
CA ILE A 75 5.98 -10.36 -8.89
C ILE A 75 5.35 -11.66 -9.39
N TYR A 76 4.75 -12.37 -8.47
CA TYR A 76 3.99 -13.58 -8.75
C TYR A 76 2.53 -13.31 -8.39
N ARG A 77 1.61 -13.84 -9.20
CA ARG A 77 0.20 -13.91 -8.89
C ARG A 77 -0.12 -15.33 -8.48
N SER A 78 -0.74 -15.48 -7.32
CA SER A 78 -1.22 -16.77 -6.85
C SER A 78 -2.68 -16.91 -7.21
N SER A 79 -3.02 -17.91 -8.02
CA SER A 79 -4.42 -18.32 -8.26
C SER A 79 -4.92 -19.24 -7.14
N ASP A 80 -4.02 -20.04 -6.57
CA ASP A 80 -4.16 -20.82 -5.37
C ASP A 80 -2.77 -20.99 -4.71
N LEU A 81 -2.68 -21.62 -3.55
CA LEU A 81 -1.42 -21.81 -2.83
C LEU A 81 -0.41 -22.72 -3.57
N SER A 82 -0.82 -23.42 -4.60
CA SER A 82 -0.02 -24.40 -5.34
C SER A 82 0.50 -23.87 -6.69
N GLN A 83 -0.13 -22.84 -7.24
CA GLN A 83 0.22 -22.30 -8.55
C GLN A 83 0.56 -20.80 -8.48
N MET A 84 1.84 -20.50 -8.61
CA MET A 84 2.34 -19.13 -8.69
C MET A 84 2.77 -18.83 -10.13
N GLN A 85 2.10 -17.87 -10.76
CA GLN A 85 2.50 -17.37 -12.07
C GLN A 85 3.29 -16.09 -11.92
N ARG A 86 4.53 -16.05 -12.42
CA ARG A 86 5.32 -14.83 -12.50
C ARG A 86 4.69 -13.87 -13.50
N VAL A 87 4.33 -12.68 -13.05
CA VAL A 87 3.68 -11.64 -13.86
C VAL A 87 4.62 -10.47 -14.18
N SER A 88 5.78 -10.40 -13.51
CA SER A 88 6.84 -9.42 -13.81
C SER A 88 7.88 -10.01 -14.76
N GLY A 89 8.39 -9.18 -15.66
CA GLY A 89 9.64 -9.45 -16.38
C GLY A 89 10.88 -9.05 -15.58
N ASP A 90 12.08 -9.29 -16.13
CA ASP A 90 13.36 -8.84 -15.55
C ASP A 90 13.65 -7.36 -15.89
N ARG A 91 12.62 -6.52 -15.94
CA ARG A 91 12.82 -5.10 -16.18
C ARG A 91 13.47 -4.45 -14.97
N PRO A 92 14.51 -3.64 -15.16
CA PRO A 92 15.08 -2.86 -14.06
C PRO A 92 14.00 -2.02 -13.42
N PHE A 93 14.00 -2.03 -12.11
CA PHE A 93 12.97 -1.41 -11.29
C PHE A 93 13.29 0.04 -10.92
N VAL A 94 14.56 0.39 -10.87
CA VAL A 94 15.04 1.63 -10.26
C VAL A 94 15.94 2.40 -11.20
N ALA A 95 15.95 3.73 -11.04
CA ALA A 95 17.02 4.58 -11.52
C ALA A 95 18.39 4.07 -11.03
N ALA A 96 19.43 4.36 -11.80
CA ALA A 96 20.80 3.99 -11.49
C ALA A 96 21.16 4.31 -10.03
N PHE A 97 21.82 3.38 -9.34
CA PHE A 97 22.41 3.62 -8.04
C PHE A 97 23.79 2.95 -7.91
N LEU A 98 24.63 3.58 -7.11
CA LEU A 98 25.96 3.09 -6.76
C LEU A 98 25.99 2.81 -5.26
N LEU A 99 26.46 1.63 -4.87
CA LEU A 99 26.55 1.21 -3.47
C LEU A 99 27.96 0.67 -3.20
N LYS A 100 28.75 1.42 -2.45
CA LYS A 100 30.11 1.04 -2.08
C LYS A 100 30.10 -0.06 -1.01
N PRO A 101 31.26 -0.70 -0.76
CA PRO A 101 31.41 -1.62 0.35
C PRO A 101 30.95 -1.01 1.68
N ASN A 102 30.22 -1.79 2.47
CA ASN A 102 29.64 -1.42 3.77
C ASN A 102 28.62 -0.28 3.73
N GLU A 103 28.05 0.00 2.57
CA GLU A 103 26.97 0.97 2.42
C GLU A 103 25.60 0.28 2.31
N GLY A 104 24.56 1.00 2.75
CA GLY A 104 23.18 0.60 2.60
C GLY A 104 22.34 1.72 1.99
N GLN A 105 21.36 1.35 1.16
CA GLN A 105 20.45 2.30 0.51
C GLN A 105 19.01 1.85 0.61
N LYS A 106 18.12 2.82 0.86
CA LYS A 106 16.68 2.63 0.83
C LYS A 106 16.10 3.24 -0.44
N LEU A 107 15.34 2.44 -1.17
CA LEU A 107 14.73 2.79 -2.46
C LEU A 107 13.21 2.70 -2.32
N ALA A 108 12.54 3.85 -2.27
CA ALA A 108 11.07 3.90 -2.26
C ALA A 108 10.51 3.78 -3.68
N THR A 109 9.41 3.06 -3.84
CA THR A 109 8.80 2.83 -5.14
C THR A 109 7.30 2.54 -5.07
N ARG A 110 6.66 2.57 -6.23
CA ARG A 110 5.29 2.09 -6.46
C ARG A 110 5.32 0.92 -7.44
N LEU A 111 5.08 -0.28 -6.94
CA LEU A 111 5.15 -1.50 -7.77
C LEU A 111 4.19 -1.46 -8.95
N GLY A 112 3.00 -0.87 -8.77
CA GLY A 112 1.99 -0.76 -9.82
C GLY A 112 2.42 0.03 -11.04
N ASP A 113 3.32 0.99 -10.89
CA ASP A 113 3.84 1.82 -12.00
C ASP A 113 4.73 0.99 -12.93
N HIS A 114 5.38 -0.05 -12.40
CA HIS A 114 6.32 -0.89 -13.14
C HIS A 114 5.71 -2.20 -13.64
N TYR A 115 4.78 -2.78 -12.89
CA TYR A 115 4.36 -4.18 -13.10
C TYR A 115 2.89 -4.36 -13.46
N GLY A 116 2.11 -3.29 -13.61
CA GLY A 116 0.73 -3.37 -14.07
C GLY A 116 -0.20 -4.17 -13.16
N LEU A 117 -0.10 -4.02 -11.85
CA LEU A 117 -0.89 -4.73 -10.83
C LEU A 117 -2.37 -4.31 -10.85
N ARG A 118 -3.10 -4.70 -11.89
CA ARG A 118 -4.50 -4.28 -12.11
C ARG A 118 -5.53 -5.34 -11.74
N GLY A 119 -5.11 -6.59 -11.64
CA GLY A 119 -6.02 -7.71 -11.34
C GLY A 119 -6.20 -7.88 -9.84
N GLN A 120 -7.42 -8.22 -9.42
CA GLN A 120 -7.71 -8.65 -8.05
C GLN A 120 -7.04 -10.01 -7.79
N GLY A 121 -6.63 -10.25 -6.55
CA GLY A 121 -6.05 -11.51 -6.11
C GLY A 121 -4.83 -11.33 -5.23
N ARG A 122 -4.25 -12.45 -4.85
CA ARG A 122 -3.05 -12.49 -4.03
C ARG A 122 -1.80 -12.40 -4.88
N TYR A 123 -0.89 -11.54 -4.46
CA TYR A 123 0.40 -11.32 -5.08
C TYR A 123 1.53 -11.59 -4.08
N LEU A 124 2.68 -11.94 -4.64
CA LEU A 124 3.92 -12.14 -3.90
C LEU A 124 5.00 -11.33 -4.59
N ALA A 125 5.72 -10.51 -3.85
CA ALA A 125 6.81 -9.68 -4.35
C ALA A 125 8.13 -10.13 -3.72
N LYS A 126 9.14 -10.37 -4.57
CA LYS A 126 10.48 -10.79 -4.15
C LYS A 126 11.52 -9.87 -4.77
N PRO A 127 12.30 -9.10 -3.99
CA PRO A 127 13.36 -8.28 -4.51
C PRO A 127 14.56 -9.15 -4.88
N VAL A 128 15.19 -8.85 -6.01
CA VAL A 128 16.32 -9.59 -6.57
C VAL A 128 17.39 -8.62 -7.06
N LEU A 129 18.61 -8.81 -6.56
CA LEU A 129 19.80 -8.16 -7.08
C LEU A 129 20.69 -9.21 -7.75
N VAL A 130 21.14 -8.93 -8.96
CA VAL A 130 22.19 -9.71 -9.64
C VAL A 130 23.45 -8.86 -9.66
N HIS A 131 24.51 -9.33 -9.01
CA HIS A 131 25.82 -8.68 -8.96
C HIS A 131 26.91 -9.69 -9.29
N ALA A 132 27.84 -9.34 -10.19
CA ALA A 132 28.91 -10.20 -10.65
C ALA A 132 28.44 -11.62 -11.08
N GLY A 133 27.23 -11.72 -11.66
CA GLY A 133 26.61 -12.98 -12.07
C GLY A 133 25.96 -13.79 -10.94
N THR A 134 26.15 -13.40 -9.68
CA THR A 134 25.49 -14.02 -8.52
C THR A 134 24.16 -13.34 -8.22
N ARG A 135 23.18 -14.16 -7.86
CA ARG A 135 21.82 -13.72 -7.56
C ARG A 135 21.59 -13.65 -6.05
N PHE A 136 21.25 -12.48 -5.56
CA PHE A 136 20.88 -12.21 -4.16
C PHE A 136 19.38 -11.95 -4.08
N GLU A 137 18.68 -12.75 -3.30
CA GLU A 137 17.23 -12.70 -3.20
C GLU A 137 16.80 -12.30 -1.79
N GLY A 138 15.89 -11.35 -1.72
CA GLY A 138 15.24 -11.01 -0.46
C GLY A 138 14.05 -11.89 -0.15
N GLN A 139 13.52 -11.72 1.06
CA GLN A 139 12.34 -12.45 1.49
C GLN A 139 11.12 -12.05 0.65
N MET A 140 10.35 -13.07 0.24
CA MET A 140 9.10 -12.86 -0.46
C MET A 140 8.04 -12.24 0.47
N ARG A 141 7.34 -11.21 0.00
CA ARG A 141 6.28 -10.51 0.72
C ARG A 141 4.95 -10.69 0.00
N ALA A 142 3.94 -11.14 0.74
CA ALA A 142 2.59 -11.30 0.22
C ALA A 142 1.78 -10.01 0.40
N PHE A 143 0.92 -9.73 -0.56
CA PHE A 143 -0.12 -8.70 -0.47
C PHE A 143 -1.33 -9.09 -1.31
N ASP A 144 -2.48 -8.54 -0.95
CA ASP A 144 -3.73 -8.79 -1.64
C ASP A 144 -4.21 -7.52 -2.37
N VAL A 145 -4.71 -7.70 -3.60
CA VAL A 145 -5.42 -6.65 -4.35
C VAL A 145 -6.90 -6.99 -4.33
N VAL A 146 -7.67 -6.13 -3.67
CA VAL A 146 -9.10 -6.36 -3.40
C VAL A 146 -9.98 -5.36 -4.16
N PRO A 147 -11.24 -5.70 -4.48
CA PRO A 147 -12.14 -4.78 -5.20
C PRO A 147 -12.56 -3.58 -4.33
N GLY A 148 -12.55 -3.75 -3.00
CA GLY A 148 -13.27 -2.86 -2.10
C GLY A 148 -14.78 -3.05 -2.19
N MET A 149 -15.54 -2.36 -1.34
CA MET A 149 -16.99 -2.37 -1.33
C MET A 149 -17.50 -1.01 -1.84
N ARG A 150 -18.26 -1.02 -2.95
CA ARG A 150 -18.86 0.19 -3.50
C ARG A 150 -19.86 0.79 -2.51
N VAL A 151 -19.70 2.08 -2.21
CA VAL A 151 -20.56 2.83 -1.30
C VAL A 151 -21.52 3.74 -2.06
N THR A 152 -20.98 4.53 -2.99
CA THR A 152 -21.75 5.46 -3.84
C THR A 152 -20.92 5.86 -5.06
N GLY A 153 -21.49 6.63 -5.97
CA GLY A 153 -20.77 7.13 -7.13
C GLY A 153 -21.42 8.36 -7.73
N ALA A 154 -20.68 9.01 -8.62
CA ALA A 154 -21.14 10.17 -9.39
C ALA A 154 -20.62 10.09 -10.83
N LEU A 155 -21.24 10.85 -11.73
CA LEU A 155 -20.92 10.86 -13.14
C LEU A 155 -20.59 12.28 -13.61
N GLN A 156 -19.50 12.41 -14.37
CA GLN A 156 -19.13 13.63 -15.07
C GLN A 156 -19.23 13.44 -16.58
N MET A 157 -19.86 14.40 -17.26
CA MET A 157 -19.92 14.46 -18.72
C MET A 157 -19.03 15.59 -19.22
N PHE A 158 -18.19 15.33 -20.21
CA PHE A 158 -17.35 16.34 -20.84
C PHE A 158 -17.92 16.72 -22.22
N SER A 159 -18.57 17.87 -22.30
CA SER A 159 -19.22 18.32 -23.54
C SER A 159 -18.26 18.58 -24.69
N ASN A 160 -17.00 18.89 -24.40
CA ASN A 160 -15.96 19.26 -25.37
C ASN A 160 -15.08 18.09 -25.85
N LYS A 161 -15.33 16.85 -25.41
CA LYS A 161 -14.52 15.66 -25.74
C LYS A 161 -15.41 14.49 -26.21
N ASN A 162 -16.15 14.66 -27.28
CA ASN A 162 -16.92 13.58 -27.96
C ASN A 162 -17.76 12.71 -27.00
N GLY A 163 -18.37 13.31 -25.99
CA GLY A 163 -19.21 12.61 -25.03
C GLY A 163 -18.42 11.74 -24.04
N LEU A 164 -17.16 12.04 -23.78
CA LEU A 164 -16.39 11.39 -22.73
C LEU A 164 -17.17 11.46 -21.40
N ARG A 165 -17.33 10.30 -20.80
CA ARG A 165 -17.95 10.14 -19.47
C ARG A 165 -16.88 9.65 -18.51
N ARG A 166 -16.83 10.26 -17.33
CA ARG A 166 -16.02 9.78 -16.20
C ARG A 166 -16.93 9.36 -15.07
N GLU A 167 -16.81 8.13 -14.65
CA GLU A 167 -17.51 7.58 -13.50
C GLU A 167 -16.57 7.66 -12.30
N PHE A 168 -17.04 8.27 -11.22
CA PHE A 168 -16.40 8.28 -9.92
C PHE A 168 -17.13 7.31 -9.01
N GLU A 169 -16.40 6.51 -8.28
CA GLU A 169 -16.94 5.63 -7.26
C GLU A 169 -16.22 5.86 -5.93
N LEU A 170 -16.98 5.89 -4.85
CA LEU A 170 -16.45 5.77 -3.51
C LEU A 170 -16.54 4.30 -3.11
N VAL A 171 -15.40 3.74 -2.76
CA VAL A 171 -15.27 2.36 -2.27
C VAL A 171 -14.71 2.37 -0.87
N SER A 172 -15.17 1.45 -0.02
CA SER A 172 -14.64 1.26 1.33
C SER A 172 -13.92 -0.06 1.44
N TRP A 173 -12.88 -0.07 2.26
CA TRP A 173 -12.16 -1.27 2.64
C TRP A 173 -11.65 -1.15 4.08
N SER A 174 -11.70 -2.26 4.83
CA SER A 174 -11.16 -2.28 6.20
C SER A 174 -9.67 -2.64 6.18
N ARG A 175 -8.84 -1.74 6.69
CA ARG A 175 -7.38 -1.89 6.73
C ARG A 175 -6.91 -1.70 8.17
N GLY A 176 -6.16 -2.67 8.70
CA GLY A 176 -5.67 -2.60 10.07
C GLY A 176 -6.78 -2.48 11.14
N GLY A 177 -7.98 -3.02 10.85
CA GLY A 177 -9.14 -2.93 11.75
C GLY A 177 -9.90 -1.62 11.69
N ARG A 178 -9.54 -0.70 10.77
CA ARG A 178 -10.22 0.57 10.53
C ARG A 178 -10.77 0.62 9.12
N ASP A 179 -11.95 1.21 8.97
CA ASP A 179 -12.54 1.41 7.65
C ASP A 179 -11.92 2.63 6.98
N HIS A 180 -11.47 2.45 5.74
CA HIS A 180 -10.94 3.49 4.86
C HIS A 180 -11.89 3.73 3.69
N LEU A 181 -11.91 4.97 3.23
CA LEU A 181 -12.63 5.38 2.03
C LEU A 181 -11.65 5.68 0.90
N PHE A 182 -11.98 5.21 -0.30
CA PHE A 182 -11.16 5.41 -1.50
C PHE A 182 -12.00 6.05 -2.59
N LEU A 183 -11.40 6.96 -3.34
CA LEU A 183 -11.95 7.49 -4.58
C LEU A 183 -11.34 6.74 -5.75
N THR A 184 -12.19 6.13 -6.57
CA THR A 184 -11.81 5.54 -7.85
C THR A 184 -12.43 6.35 -8.99
N ALA A 185 -11.81 6.34 -10.16
CA ALA A 185 -12.36 6.97 -11.34
C ALA A 185 -12.06 6.15 -12.60
N SER A 186 -13.00 6.10 -13.52
CA SER A 186 -12.83 5.45 -14.82
C SER A 186 -13.53 6.22 -15.93
N ASP A 187 -12.86 6.33 -17.08
CA ASP A 187 -13.44 6.94 -18.27
C ASP A 187 -14.17 5.88 -19.10
N SER A 188 -15.29 6.24 -19.71
CA SER A 188 -16.06 5.35 -20.59
C SER A 188 -15.38 5.17 -21.94
N GLY A 189 -15.66 4.03 -22.60
CA GLY A 189 -15.23 3.74 -23.97
C GLY A 189 -14.27 2.56 -24.08
N PRO A 190 -13.96 2.09 -25.30
CA PRO A 190 -13.10 0.92 -25.54
C PRO A 190 -11.67 1.09 -25.01
N SER A 191 -11.18 2.32 -24.96
CA SER A 191 -9.90 2.72 -24.38
C SER A 191 -10.04 3.37 -23.01
N GLY A 192 -11.12 3.06 -22.29
CA GLY A 192 -11.47 3.69 -21.02
C GLY A 192 -10.31 3.71 -20.05
N ARG A 193 -9.84 4.91 -19.71
CA ARG A 193 -8.73 5.11 -18.77
C ARG A 193 -9.20 4.84 -17.35
N LYS A 194 -8.50 3.96 -16.64
CA LYS A 194 -8.61 3.87 -15.20
C LYS A 194 -7.59 4.79 -14.55
N TRP A 195 -8.08 5.68 -13.71
CA TRP A 195 -7.25 6.61 -12.95
C TRP A 195 -6.74 5.95 -11.67
N GLN A 196 -5.67 6.51 -11.15
CA GLN A 196 -5.12 6.06 -9.88
C GLN A 196 -6.16 6.20 -8.77
N VAL A 197 -6.29 5.16 -7.95
CA VAL A 197 -7.14 5.16 -6.77
C VAL A 197 -6.49 6.01 -5.68
N THR A 198 -7.28 6.86 -5.04
CA THR A 198 -6.82 7.75 -3.97
C THR A 198 -7.43 7.32 -2.64
N ASP A 199 -6.60 7.05 -1.64
CA ASP A 199 -7.04 6.85 -0.25
C ASP A 199 -7.46 8.20 0.35
N LEU A 200 -8.73 8.29 0.74
CA LEU A 200 -9.34 9.45 1.38
C LEU A 200 -9.18 9.43 2.91
N GLY A 201 -8.60 8.37 3.46
CA GLY A 201 -8.37 8.18 4.87
C GLY A 201 -9.44 7.34 5.57
N GLU A 202 -9.32 7.30 6.89
CA GLU A 202 -10.24 6.56 7.75
C GLU A 202 -11.66 7.14 7.68
N MET A 203 -12.65 6.25 7.79
CA MET A 203 -14.04 6.65 7.81
C MET A 203 -14.86 5.92 8.86
N MET A 204 -15.85 6.60 9.41
CA MET A 204 -16.86 6.00 10.27
C MET A 204 -18.14 5.70 9.44
N LYS A 205 -18.63 4.44 9.49
CA LYS A 205 -19.79 3.97 8.69
C LYS A 205 -21.16 4.43 9.20
N ILE A 206 -21.22 5.33 10.17
CA ILE A 206 -22.50 5.83 10.72
C ILE A 206 -23.26 6.65 9.68
N THR A 207 -22.54 7.43 8.87
CA THR A 207 -23.13 8.28 7.85
C THR A 207 -22.58 7.87 6.48
N LYS A 208 -23.46 7.76 5.49
CA LYS A 208 -23.06 7.46 4.11
C LYS A 208 -22.22 8.63 3.57
N PRO A 209 -21.01 8.37 3.03
CA PRO A 209 -20.20 9.42 2.39
C PRO A 209 -20.92 9.95 1.14
N THR A 210 -20.68 11.22 0.83
CA THR A 210 -21.23 11.87 -0.35
C THR A 210 -20.14 12.25 -1.32
N ILE A 211 -20.49 12.27 -2.61
CA ILE A 211 -19.65 12.78 -3.68
C ILE A 211 -20.48 13.70 -4.55
N SER A 212 -19.96 14.88 -4.83
CA SER A 212 -20.57 15.88 -5.71
C SER A 212 -19.59 16.26 -6.81
N VAL A 213 -20.07 16.30 -8.03
CA VAL A 213 -19.30 16.72 -9.21
C VAL A 213 -19.95 17.98 -9.77
N MET A 214 -19.20 19.08 -9.77
CA MET A 214 -19.66 20.36 -10.25
C MET A 214 -19.45 20.50 -11.77
N PRO A 215 -20.24 21.30 -12.46
CA PRO A 215 -20.05 21.58 -13.90
C PRO A 215 -18.67 22.16 -14.22
N SER A 216 -18.05 22.87 -13.25
CA SER A 216 -16.69 23.40 -13.33
C SER A 216 -15.59 22.32 -13.41
N GLY A 217 -15.91 21.07 -13.07
CA GLY A 217 -14.95 20.00 -12.91
C GLY A 217 -14.45 19.79 -11.49
N GLU A 218 -14.93 20.56 -10.54
CA GLU A 218 -14.65 20.34 -9.12
C GLU A 218 -15.39 19.08 -8.65
N VAL A 219 -14.67 18.20 -7.96
CA VAL A 219 -15.19 16.98 -7.33
C VAL A 219 -14.96 17.09 -5.83
N VAL A 220 -16.04 17.07 -5.07
CA VAL A 220 -16.02 17.18 -3.62
C VAL A 220 -16.51 15.89 -3.00
N VAL A 221 -15.71 15.31 -2.12
CA VAL A 221 -16.07 14.16 -1.30
C VAL A 221 -16.13 14.57 0.16
N LEU A 222 -17.22 14.22 0.83
CA LEU A 222 -17.41 14.42 2.25
C LEU A 222 -17.68 13.08 2.92
N HIS A 223 -16.92 12.75 3.95
CA HIS A 223 -17.12 11.54 4.75
C HIS A 223 -16.85 11.80 6.23
N ARG A 224 -17.51 11.05 7.08
CA ARG A 224 -17.36 11.15 8.54
C ARG A 224 -16.09 10.43 8.99
N LEU A 225 -15.23 11.15 9.72
CA LEU A 225 -14.02 10.61 10.33
C LEU A 225 -14.31 10.03 11.72
N ASP A 226 -15.01 10.81 12.53
CA ASP A 226 -15.36 10.51 13.92
C ASP A 226 -16.75 11.12 14.25
N PRO A 227 -17.30 10.97 15.48
CA PRO A 227 -18.60 11.50 15.83
C PRO A 227 -18.79 13.00 15.61
N ASP A 228 -17.72 13.78 15.68
CA ASP A 228 -17.77 15.25 15.69
C ASP A 228 -17.23 15.87 14.40
N ASN A 229 -16.52 15.08 13.56
CA ASN A 229 -15.78 15.61 12.43
C ASN A 229 -16.02 14.87 11.13
N PHE A 230 -15.99 15.64 10.03
CA PHE A 230 -15.93 15.15 8.66
C PHE A 230 -14.61 15.50 8.01
N ILE A 231 -14.19 14.69 7.05
CA ILE A 231 -13.15 15.04 6.09
C ILE A 231 -13.81 15.47 4.79
N ARG A 232 -13.46 16.66 4.33
CA ARG A 232 -13.79 17.17 3.01
C ARG A 232 -12.55 17.09 2.13
N SER A 233 -12.63 16.33 1.03
CA SER A 233 -11.57 16.18 0.04
C SER A 233 -12.04 16.76 -1.29
N GLU A 234 -11.20 17.58 -1.91
CA GLU A 234 -11.50 18.27 -3.16
C GLU A 234 -10.51 17.88 -4.24
N PHE A 235 -11.03 17.71 -5.46
CA PHE A 235 -10.26 17.39 -6.64
C PHE A 235 -10.71 18.26 -7.81
N TRP A 236 -9.80 18.48 -8.75
CA TRP A 236 -10.12 19.00 -10.07
C TRP A 236 -10.09 17.89 -11.08
N SER A 237 -11.20 17.71 -11.80
CA SER A 237 -11.36 16.72 -12.86
C SER A 237 -11.55 17.41 -14.19
N VAL A 238 -10.53 17.33 -15.03
CA VAL A 238 -10.56 17.78 -16.43
C VAL A 238 -10.34 16.57 -17.34
N PRO A 239 -10.63 16.64 -18.66
CA PRO A 239 -10.59 15.47 -19.53
C PRO A 239 -9.31 14.63 -19.42
N ASP A 240 -8.16 15.28 -19.27
CA ASP A 240 -6.86 14.63 -19.33
C ASP A 240 -6.19 14.43 -17.96
N SER A 241 -6.83 14.88 -16.85
CA SER A 241 -6.27 14.73 -15.50
C SER A 241 -7.33 14.72 -14.41
N ILE A 242 -6.96 14.15 -13.27
CA ILE A 242 -7.61 14.29 -11.97
C ILE A 242 -6.53 14.71 -11.00
N VAL A 243 -6.67 15.89 -10.40
CA VAL A 243 -5.66 16.46 -9.51
C VAL A 243 -6.27 16.66 -8.14
N PHE A 244 -5.63 16.15 -7.11
CA PHE A 244 -5.97 16.44 -5.73
C PHE A 244 -5.71 17.93 -5.45
N ASN A 245 -6.70 18.62 -4.89
CA ASN A 245 -6.62 20.03 -4.57
C ASN A 245 -6.30 20.23 -3.09
N ARG A 246 -7.23 19.81 -2.23
CA ARG A 246 -7.07 19.96 -0.77
C ARG A 246 -7.88 18.92 0.01
N ARG A 247 -7.51 18.79 1.27
CA ARG A 247 -8.25 18.03 2.28
C ARG A 247 -8.33 18.89 3.54
N GLU A 248 -9.52 18.97 4.10
CA GLU A 248 -9.76 19.73 5.33
C GLU A 248 -10.64 18.93 6.29
N LEU A 249 -10.43 19.18 7.57
CA LEU A 249 -11.29 18.71 8.64
C LEU A 249 -12.44 19.70 8.82
N VAL A 250 -13.66 19.23 8.79
CA VAL A 250 -14.88 20.04 8.92
C VAL A 250 -15.63 19.52 10.14
N GLN A 251 -15.94 20.41 11.06
CA GLN A 251 -16.76 20.08 12.23
C GLN A 251 -18.19 19.74 11.81
N ASP A 252 -18.78 18.73 12.47
CA ASP A 252 -20.19 18.38 12.23
C ASP A 252 -21.10 19.60 12.55
N PRO A 253 -21.91 20.05 11.61
CA PRO A 253 -22.83 21.18 11.83
C PRO A 253 -23.79 20.95 13.00
N GLU A 254 -24.21 19.71 13.26
CA GLU A 254 -25.07 19.38 14.41
C GLU A 254 -24.31 19.55 15.72
N THR A 255 -23.06 19.07 15.79
CA THR A 255 -22.20 19.24 16.96
C THR A 255 -21.84 20.69 17.18
N ALA A 256 -21.47 21.42 16.11
CA ALA A 256 -21.18 22.86 16.15
C ALA A 256 -22.41 23.67 16.62
N GLY A 257 -23.58 23.35 16.09
CA GLY A 257 -24.87 23.96 16.54
C GLY A 257 -25.15 23.69 17.99
N SER A 258 -24.92 22.46 18.47
CA SER A 258 -25.12 22.08 19.86
C SER A 258 -24.14 22.77 20.81
N GLN A 259 -22.88 22.94 20.40
CA GLN A 259 -21.87 23.68 21.18
C GLN A 259 -22.26 25.15 21.28
N ARG A 260 -22.63 25.79 20.17
CA ARG A 260 -23.06 27.19 20.18
C ARG A 260 -24.33 27.42 21.04
N VAL A 261 -25.25 26.47 21.03
CA VAL A 261 -26.42 26.51 21.92
C VAL A 261 -26.01 26.36 23.38
N ARG A 262 -25.03 25.53 23.69
CA ARG A 262 -24.50 25.40 25.07
C ARG A 262 -23.78 26.66 25.52
N GLU A 263 -22.96 27.27 24.64
CA GLU A 263 -22.29 28.54 24.92
C GLU A 263 -23.31 29.65 25.17
N LEU A 264 -24.31 29.82 24.30
CA LEU A 264 -25.39 30.77 24.48
C LEU A 264 -26.21 30.52 25.76
N TYR A 265 -26.42 29.25 26.12
CA TYR A 265 -27.10 28.88 27.36
C TYR A 265 -26.27 29.26 28.59
N GLN A 266 -24.96 29.10 28.54
CA GLN A 266 -24.03 29.51 29.61
C GLN A 266 -23.95 31.04 29.70
N GLU A 267 -23.83 31.73 28.58
CA GLU A 267 -23.81 33.19 28.51
C GLU A 267 -25.12 33.84 29.00
N SER A 268 -26.26 33.19 28.74
CA SER A 268 -27.58 33.66 29.16
C SER A 268 -27.96 33.34 30.62
N GLY A 269 -27.01 32.83 31.41
CA GLY A 269 -27.26 32.46 32.80
C GLY A 269 -28.24 31.30 32.95
N GLY A 270 -28.34 30.41 31.96
CA GLY A 270 -29.15 29.19 32.02
C GLY A 270 -30.62 29.33 31.58
N ILE A 271 -31.01 30.45 31.00
CA ILE A 271 -32.37 30.65 30.48
C ILE A 271 -32.55 29.87 29.16
N LYS A 272 -33.46 28.91 29.13
CA LYS A 272 -33.72 28.09 27.93
C LYS A 272 -34.25 28.98 26.79
N PRO A 273 -33.56 29.03 25.61
CA PRO A 273 -34.12 29.75 24.45
C PRO A 273 -35.46 29.12 24.02
N LYS A 274 -36.47 29.96 23.84
CA LYS A 274 -37.82 29.52 23.39
C LYS A 274 -37.90 29.16 21.89
N SER A 275 -36.82 29.14 21.17
CA SER A 275 -36.83 28.85 19.73
C SER A 275 -36.90 27.35 19.43
N ARG A 276 -37.85 26.96 18.61
CA ARG A 276 -37.92 25.60 18.05
C ARG A 276 -36.70 25.38 17.16
N PRO A 277 -36.09 24.18 17.21
CA PRO A 277 -34.96 23.86 16.34
C PRO A 277 -35.36 23.96 14.86
N TRP A 278 -34.57 24.65 14.05
CA TRP A 278 -34.81 24.94 12.62
C TRP A 278 -34.93 23.66 11.75
N TRP A 279 -34.41 22.52 12.17
CA TRP A 279 -34.50 21.21 11.46
C TRP A 279 -35.89 20.58 11.48
N LYS A 280 -36.89 21.15 12.15
CA LYS A 280 -38.28 20.65 12.09
C LYS A 280 -39.07 21.14 10.89
N PHE A 281 -38.44 21.84 9.96
CA PHE A 281 -39.07 22.36 8.73
C PHE A 281 -38.62 21.63 7.44
N TRP A 282 -37.98 20.48 7.55
CA TRP A 282 -37.63 19.63 6.41
C TRP A 282 -38.32 18.27 6.52
#